data_b9f4f182c4a24b77c4edf3bbaee930f3
#
_entry.id   b9f4f182c4a24b77c4edf3bbaee930f3
#
_cell.length_a   1.000
_cell.length_b   1.000
_cell.length_c   1.000
_cell.angle_alpha   90.00
_cell.angle_beta   90.00
_cell.angle_gamma   90.00
#
_symmetry.space_group_name_H-M   'P 1'
#
loop_
_entity.id
_entity.type
_entity.pdbx_description
1 polymer ?
#
loop_
_entity_poly.entity_id
_entity_poly.type
_entity_poly.pdbx_seq_one_letter_code
_entity_poly.pdbx_strand_id
1 'polypeptide(L)'
;MTKDIYSATGEKLRVVYQTAVPNITVAIGSTRELMPSEILYTDSTDYLLGGALTLKNGRIDMFQFDEGYCQATQYNATQDNFTFLYYDKDHLGNVRQVTKAVGSNGTVVQTMNYYPFGAQFCDGSAASGDVQPYKYNGKELDKMHGLNTYDYGARQYNPVTARWDRMDPLAEKYYSVSPYVYCLGNPVKFVDEDGLKPTEEEAARIAHHVYGKDKVELIGGWRVSNLHID
;
A
#
# COMPACT_ATOMS: atom_id res chain seq x y z
N MET A 1 -12.59 3.66 15.05
CA MET A 1 -12.90 4.63 13.97
C MET A 1 -11.61 4.97 13.26
N THR A 2 -11.61 4.99 11.94
CA THR A 2 -10.46 5.40 11.12
C THR A 2 -10.84 6.67 10.37
N LYS A 3 -9.92 7.62 10.29
CA LYS A 3 -10.10 8.87 9.55
C LYS A 3 -8.85 9.13 8.70
N ASP A 4 -9.02 9.06 7.40
CA ASP A 4 -8.00 9.39 6.42
C ASP A 4 -8.14 10.86 5.99
N ILE A 5 -7.03 11.56 5.89
CA ILE A 5 -6.96 12.95 5.47
C ILE A 5 -6.06 13.05 4.24
N TYR A 6 -6.63 13.53 3.16
CA TYR A 6 -5.94 13.72 1.88
C TYR A 6 -5.85 15.20 1.51
N SER A 7 -4.86 15.56 0.71
CA SER A 7 -4.77 16.86 0.04
C SER A 7 -5.84 16.98 -1.05
N ALA A 8 -6.01 18.18 -1.59
CA ALA A 8 -6.88 18.42 -2.75
C ALA A 8 -6.42 17.67 -4.03
N THR A 9 -5.15 17.25 -4.06
CA THR A 9 -4.56 16.50 -5.17
C THR A 9 -4.63 14.99 -4.97
N GLY A 10 -5.24 14.49 -3.86
CA GLY A 10 -5.37 13.07 -3.55
C GLY A 10 -4.17 12.47 -2.80
N GLU A 11 -3.21 13.29 -2.39
CA GLU A 11 -2.07 12.83 -1.60
C GLU A 11 -2.48 12.57 -0.15
N LYS A 12 -2.14 11.41 0.41
CA LYS A 12 -2.42 11.07 1.81
C LYS A 12 -1.55 11.89 2.74
N LEU A 13 -2.16 12.63 3.64
CA LEU A 13 -1.47 13.52 4.58
C LEU A 13 -1.43 12.96 6.00
N ARG A 14 -2.52 12.33 6.44
CA ARG A 14 -2.61 11.76 7.78
C ARG A 14 -3.67 10.68 7.84
N VAL A 15 -3.42 9.68 8.66
CA VAL A 15 -4.44 8.75 9.12
C VAL A 15 -4.52 8.79 10.63
N VAL A 16 -5.72 8.73 11.18
CA VAL A 16 -5.99 8.69 12.62
C VAL A 16 -6.84 7.48 12.93
N TYR A 17 -6.37 6.66 13.86
CA TYR A 17 -7.07 5.47 14.35
C TYR A 17 -7.52 5.72 15.79
N GLN A 18 -8.83 5.69 16.01
CA GLN A 18 -9.40 5.79 17.36
C GLN A 18 -9.99 4.45 17.75
N THR A 19 -9.50 3.90 18.85
CA THR A 19 -10.01 2.67 19.44
C THR A 19 -10.98 3.03 20.54
N ALA A 20 -12.21 2.50 20.45
CA ALA A 20 -13.24 2.74 21.41
C ALA A 20 -13.04 1.91 22.69
N VAL A 21 -13.56 2.40 23.81
CA VAL A 21 -13.71 1.59 25.01
C VAL A 21 -14.66 0.41 24.74
N PRO A 22 -14.55 -0.71 25.49
CA PRO A 22 -15.44 -1.85 25.34
C PRO A 22 -16.94 -1.47 25.52
N ASN A 23 -17.82 -2.24 24.89
CA ASN A 23 -19.28 -2.15 25.04
C ASN A 23 -19.96 -0.94 24.38
N ILE A 24 -19.30 -0.26 23.44
CA ILE A 24 -20.01 0.70 22.60
C ILE A 24 -20.80 -0.06 21.53
N THR A 25 -22.11 0.19 21.49
CA THR A 25 -23.00 -0.35 20.46
C THR A 25 -23.35 0.71 19.44
N VAL A 26 -23.23 0.36 18.17
CA VAL A 26 -23.69 1.17 17.03
C VAL A 26 -24.66 0.31 16.23
N ALA A 27 -25.80 0.87 15.86
CA ALA A 27 -26.78 0.12 15.06
C ALA A 27 -26.19 -0.28 13.70
N ILE A 28 -26.53 -1.46 13.23
CA ILE A 28 -26.07 -1.96 11.92
C ILE A 28 -26.48 -0.98 10.83
N GLY A 29 -25.51 -0.58 10.00
CA GLY A 29 -25.71 0.38 8.91
C GLY A 29 -25.69 1.84 9.34
N SER A 30 -25.45 2.15 10.62
CA SER A 30 -25.24 3.52 11.09
C SER A 30 -23.79 3.78 11.45
N THR A 31 -23.37 5.03 11.29
CA THR A 31 -22.05 5.51 11.73
C THR A 31 -22.27 6.67 12.71
N ARG A 32 -21.45 6.73 13.76
CA ARG A 32 -21.38 7.89 14.65
C ARG A 32 -19.94 8.19 15.04
N GLU A 33 -19.66 9.43 15.32
CA GLU A 33 -18.39 9.82 15.92
C GLU A 33 -18.34 9.39 17.38
N LEU A 34 -17.15 8.97 17.84
CA LEU A 34 -16.91 8.64 19.25
C LEU A 34 -16.81 9.94 20.06
N MET A 35 -17.44 9.95 21.22
CA MET A 35 -17.23 11.03 22.18
C MET A 35 -15.82 10.90 22.80
N PRO A 36 -15.18 11.99 23.24
CA PRO A 36 -13.85 11.91 23.85
C PRO A 36 -13.75 10.91 25.01
N SER A 37 -14.81 10.73 25.79
CA SER A 37 -14.88 9.74 26.88
C SER A 37 -14.99 8.29 26.43
N GLU A 38 -15.30 8.05 25.16
CA GLU A 38 -15.43 6.73 24.55
C GLU A 38 -14.16 6.28 23.83
N ILE A 39 -13.16 7.15 23.75
CA ILE A 39 -11.89 6.85 23.09
C ILE A 39 -10.92 6.30 24.13
N LEU A 40 -10.47 5.05 23.92
CA LEU A 40 -9.49 4.39 24.76
C LEU A 40 -8.07 4.91 24.45
N TYR A 41 -7.74 4.94 23.16
CA TYR A 41 -6.48 5.53 22.65
C TYR A 41 -6.63 5.99 21.22
N THR A 42 -5.73 6.89 20.82
CA THR A 42 -5.66 7.43 19.47
C THR A 42 -4.25 7.24 18.95
N ASP A 43 -4.12 6.59 17.79
CA ASP A 43 -2.88 6.49 17.04
C ASP A 43 -2.98 7.33 15.78
N SER A 44 -1.89 7.94 15.36
CA SER A 44 -1.83 8.71 14.13
C SER A 44 -0.56 8.42 13.33
N THR A 45 -0.69 8.44 12.02
CA THR A 45 0.45 8.43 11.09
C THR A 45 0.34 9.67 10.21
N ASP A 46 1.38 10.48 10.19
CA ASP A 46 1.55 11.61 9.28
C ASP A 46 2.43 11.21 8.10
N TYR A 47 2.07 11.63 6.92
CA TYR A 47 2.79 11.38 5.68
C TYR A 47 3.35 12.70 5.17
N LEU A 48 4.65 12.82 5.06
CA LEU A 48 5.39 14.00 4.62
C LEU A 48 6.23 13.67 3.38
N LEU A 49 6.62 14.69 2.64
CA LEU A 49 7.46 14.55 1.44
C LEU A 49 6.87 13.56 0.42
N GLY A 50 5.57 13.69 0.12
CA GLY A 50 4.90 12.77 -0.80
C GLY A 50 4.77 11.34 -0.28
N GLY A 51 4.75 11.15 1.05
CA GLY A 51 4.70 9.83 1.69
C GLY A 51 6.07 9.18 1.94
N ALA A 52 7.16 9.80 1.49
CA ALA A 52 8.50 9.26 1.72
C ALA A 52 8.90 9.26 3.21
N LEU A 53 8.42 10.22 3.98
CA LEU A 53 8.66 10.30 5.42
C LEU A 53 7.36 10.09 6.18
N THR A 54 7.33 9.11 7.08
CA THR A 54 6.19 8.86 7.96
C THR A 54 6.54 9.14 9.42
N LEU A 55 5.57 9.74 10.12
CA LEU A 55 5.66 9.93 11.58
C LEU A 55 4.51 9.18 12.24
N LYS A 56 4.81 8.39 13.25
CA LYS A 56 3.81 7.78 14.14
C LYS A 56 3.70 8.57 15.44
N ASN A 57 2.51 9.03 15.74
CA ASN A 57 2.23 9.83 16.94
C ASN A 57 3.22 11.01 17.11
N GLY A 58 3.55 11.68 15.98
CA GLY A 58 4.46 12.83 15.93
C GLY A 58 5.94 12.48 16.01
N ARG A 59 6.34 11.20 15.95
CA ARG A 59 7.74 10.76 15.93
C ARG A 59 8.08 10.13 14.59
N ILE A 60 9.29 10.38 14.09
CA ILE A 60 9.78 9.76 12.86
C ILE A 60 9.70 8.24 13.02
N ASP A 61 9.01 7.58 12.10
CA ASP A 61 8.89 6.13 12.04
C ASP A 61 9.74 5.57 10.91
N MET A 62 9.55 6.06 9.72
CA MET A 62 10.16 5.49 8.52
C MET A 62 10.47 6.57 7.49
N PHE A 63 11.59 6.42 6.80
CA PHE A 63 11.91 7.16 5.58
C PHE A 63 12.10 6.19 4.43
N GLN A 64 11.30 6.32 3.37
CA GLN A 64 11.32 5.46 2.20
C GLN A 64 12.27 5.99 1.13
N PHE A 65 12.90 5.07 0.40
CA PHE A 65 13.67 5.31 -0.82
C PHE A 65 13.36 4.17 -1.83
N ASP A 66 13.85 4.27 -3.04
CA ASP A 66 13.43 3.39 -4.16
C ASP A 66 13.62 1.90 -3.86
N GLU A 67 14.74 1.54 -3.23
CA GLU A 67 15.10 0.14 -2.95
C GLU A 67 14.69 -0.34 -1.56
N GLY A 68 14.07 0.51 -0.72
CA GLY A 68 13.74 0.10 0.65
C GLY A 68 13.32 1.24 1.56
N TYR A 69 13.69 1.14 2.82
CA TYR A 69 13.39 2.16 3.82
C TYR A 69 14.40 2.18 4.96
N CYS A 70 14.48 3.32 5.61
CA CYS A 70 15.20 3.51 6.85
C CYS A 70 14.18 3.62 7.99
N GLN A 71 14.25 2.75 8.98
CA GLN A 71 13.37 2.75 10.15
C GLN A 71 14.09 3.30 11.37
N ALA A 72 13.41 4.19 12.09
CA ALA A 72 13.86 4.65 13.40
C ALA A 72 13.52 3.60 14.47
N THR A 73 14.53 3.00 15.10
CA THR A 73 14.33 1.85 15.99
C THR A 73 14.41 2.19 17.48
N GLN A 74 15.02 3.29 17.85
CA GLN A 74 15.05 3.77 19.22
C GLN A 74 15.16 5.29 19.27
N TYR A 75 14.28 5.89 20.07
CA TYR A 75 14.36 7.28 20.45
C TYR A 75 14.85 7.37 21.91
N ASN A 76 16.12 7.69 22.11
CA ASN A 76 16.55 8.27 23.37
C ASN A 76 17.29 9.57 23.08
N ALA A 77 17.36 10.44 24.07
CA ALA A 77 17.92 11.80 23.93
C ALA A 77 19.41 11.84 23.52
N THR A 78 20.07 10.70 23.36
CA THR A 78 21.51 10.59 23.14
C THR A 78 21.90 9.82 21.88
N GLN A 79 21.03 9.00 21.30
CA GLN A 79 21.32 8.25 20.06
C GLN A 79 20.04 7.83 19.37
N ASP A 80 19.83 8.35 18.16
CA ASP A 80 18.83 7.83 17.22
C ASP A 80 19.44 6.64 16.47
N ASN A 81 18.85 5.46 16.62
CA ASN A 81 19.27 4.30 15.87
C ASN A 81 18.39 4.13 14.64
N PHE A 82 19.03 4.18 13.48
CA PHE A 82 18.39 3.94 12.19
C PHE A 82 18.80 2.58 11.66
N THR A 83 17.82 1.85 11.14
CA THR A 83 18.05 0.56 10.50
C THR A 83 17.64 0.66 9.03
N PHE A 84 18.56 0.29 8.13
CA PHE A 84 18.29 0.21 6.70
C PHE A 84 17.75 -1.17 6.34
N LEU A 85 16.63 -1.18 5.63
CA LEU A 85 15.95 -2.37 5.16
C LEU A 85 15.70 -2.23 3.66
N TYR A 86 15.92 -3.30 2.92
CA TYR A 86 15.85 -3.33 1.47
C TYR A 86 14.73 -4.24 1.00
N TYR A 87 14.05 -3.83 -0.06
CA TYR A 87 12.97 -4.58 -0.70
C TYR A 87 13.52 -5.44 -1.83
N ASP A 88 13.10 -6.69 -1.85
CA ASP A 88 13.12 -7.53 -3.04
C ASP A 88 11.70 -7.55 -3.61
N LYS A 89 11.54 -7.02 -4.83
CA LYS A 89 10.25 -6.82 -5.49
C LYS A 89 10.16 -7.69 -6.74
N ASP A 90 8.98 -8.24 -7.00
CA ASP A 90 8.71 -8.90 -8.27
C ASP A 90 8.42 -7.88 -9.40
N HIS A 91 8.18 -8.40 -10.61
CA HIS A 91 7.93 -7.61 -11.81
C HIS A 91 6.69 -6.71 -11.77
N LEU A 92 5.79 -6.91 -10.81
CA LEU A 92 4.61 -6.08 -10.58
C LEU A 92 4.83 -5.05 -9.47
N GLY A 93 6.05 -5.00 -8.90
CA GLY A 93 6.36 -4.14 -7.76
C GLY A 93 5.86 -4.69 -6.41
N ASN A 94 5.44 -5.96 -6.36
CA ASN A 94 5.08 -6.58 -5.09
C ASN A 94 6.33 -6.80 -4.24
N VAL A 95 6.30 -6.34 -3.00
CA VAL A 95 7.38 -6.60 -2.05
C VAL A 95 7.32 -8.06 -1.63
N ARG A 96 8.30 -8.86 -2.09
CA ARG A 96 8.40 -10.31 -1.82
C ARG A 96 9.21 -10.61 -0.58
N GLN A 97 10.24 -9.81 -0.34
CA GLN A 97 11.14 -10.00 0.77
C GLN A 97 11.63 -8.66 1.30
N VAL A 98 11.88 -8.61 2.59
CA VAL A 98 12.55 -7.48 3.24
C VAL A 98 13.82 -7.99 3.91
N THR A 99 14.94 -7.35 3.58
CA THR A 99 16.25 -7.70 4.10
C THR A 99 16.83 -6.56 4.91
N LYS A 100 17.21 -6.83 6.15
CA LYS A 100 17.92 -5.89 7.01
C LYS A 100 19.40 -5.94 6.70
N ALA A 101 20.02 -4.79 6.47
CA ALA A 101 21.49 -4.69 6.35
C ALA A 101 22.16 -4.94 7.70
N VAL A 102 23.11 -5.87 7.74
CA VAL A 102 23.92 -6.18 8.93
C VAL A 102 25.38 -6.32 8.49
N GLY A 103 26.16 -5.27 8.61
CA GLY A 103 27.53 -5.22 8.12
C GLY A 103 27.58 -5.43 6.58
N SER A 104 28.38 -6.40 6.15
CA SER A 104 28.46 -6.81 4.72
C SER A 104 27.44 -7.87 4.32
N ASN A 105 26.61 -8.34 5.22
CA ASN A 105 25.59 -9.37 5.01
C ASN A 105 24.19 -8.80 5.20
N GLY A 106 23.19 -9.46 4.58
CA GLY A 106 21.78 -9.17 4.80
C GLY A 106 21.12 -10.26 5.62
N THR A 107 20.15 -9.89 6.46
CA THR A 107 19.28 -10.84 7.15
C THR A 107 17.85 -10.63 6.69
N VAL A 108 17.22 -11.67 6.16
CA VAL A 108 15.80 -11.63 5.79
C VAL A 108 14.97 -11.50 7.06
N VAL A 109 14.17 -10.43 7.12
CA VAL A 109 13.31 -10.14 8.28
C VAL A 109 11.82 -10.34 7.95
N GLN A 110 11.47 -10.37 6.68
CA GLN A 110 10.10 -10.61 6.23
C GLN A 110 10.08 -11.27 4.86
N THR A 111 9.21 -12.25 4.67
CA THR A 111 8.88 -12.85 3.37
C THR A 111 7.38 -12.79 3.16
N MET A 112 6.95 -12.46 1.94
CA MET A 112 5.54 -12.29 1.59
C MET A 112 5.20 -13.04 0.33
N ASN A 113 4.09 -13.76 0.36
CA ASN A 113 3.49 -14.40 -0.79
C ASN A 113 2.07 -13.88 -1.00
N TYR A 114 1.69 -13.74 -2.26
CA TYR A 114 0.41 -13.17 -2.65
C TYR A 114 -0.33 -14.10 -3.60
N TYR A 115 -1.65 -14.19 -3.42
CA TYR A 115 -2.53 -14.62 -4.47
C TYR A 115 -2.52 -13.59 -5.62
N PRO A 116 -2.94 -13.95 -6.83
CA PRO A 116 -2.87 -13.04 -7.98
C PRO A 116 -3.51 -11.67 -7.74
N PHE A 117 -4.55 -11.59 -6.94
CA PHE A 117 -5.24 -10.34 -6.57
C PHE A 117 -4.71 -9.70 -5.28
N GLY A 118 -3.52 -10.08 -4.82
CA GLY A 118 -2.82 -9.39 -3.74
C GLY A 118 -3.20 -9.80 -2.32
N ALA A 119 -4.13 -10.72 -2.12
CA ALA A 119 -4.36 -11.30 -0.82
C ALA A 119 -3.10 -12.06 -0.37
N GLN A 120 -2.64 -11.78 0.84
CA GLN A 120 -1.47 -12.46 1.40
C GLN A 120 -1.85 -13.88 1.81
N PHE A 121 -0.96 -14.83 1.57
CA PHE A 121 -1.07 -16.15 2.17
C PHE A 121 0.21 -16.47 2.97
N CYS A 122 0.03 -17.21 4.06
CA CYS A 122 1.11 -17.62 4.93
C CYS A 122 1.77 -18.86 4.34
N ASP A 123 3.08 -18.83 4.15
CA ASP A 123 3.86 -19.98 3.72
C ASP A 123 4.38 -20.85 4.89
N GLY A 124 3.98 -20.49 6.12
CA GLY A 124 4.45 -21.16 7.33
C GLY A 124 5.85 -20.77 7.76
N SER A 125 6.53 -19.86 7.05
CA SER A 125 7.84 -19.38 7.47
C SER A 125 7.73 -18.40 8.65
N ALA A 126 8.58 -18.59 9.66
CA ALA A 126 8.62 -17.75 10.85
C ALA A 126 9.09 -16.31 10.58
N ALA A 127 9.56 -16.02 9.38
CA ALA A 127 10.00 -14.69 8.96
C ALA A 127 8.86 -13.76 8.52
N SER A 128 7.61 -14.16 8.70
CA SER A 128 6.42 -13.37 8.34
C SER A 128 6.08 -12.26 9.35
N GLY A 129 7.09 -11.69 10.02
CA GLY A 129 6.88 -10.52 10.85
C GLY A 129 6.24 -9.38 10.05
N ASP A 130 5.26 -8.70 10.61
CA ASP A 130 4.61 -7.56 9.99
C ASP A 130 5.45 -6.30 10.21
N VAL A 131 6.64 -6.29 9.61
CA VAL A 131 7.69 -5.31 9.91
C VAL A 131 7.42 -3.97 9.24
N GLN A 132 6.66 -3.96 8.14
CA GLN A 132 6.36 -2.74 7.38
C GLN A 132 5.04 -2.89 6.61
N PRO A 133 4.31 -1.77 6.33
CA PRO A 133 2.97 -1.83 5.73
C PRO A 133 2.94 -1.99 4.20
N TYR A 134 4.03 -1.66 3.49
CA TYR A 134 4.05 -1.66 2.03
C TYR A 134 4.23 -3.07 1.45
N LYS A 135 3.23 -3.55 0.71
CA LYS A 135 3.11 -4.96 0.32
C LYS A 135 2.89 -5.11 -1.19
N TYR A 136 1.67 -5.47 -1.58
CA TYR A 136 1.25 -5.72 -2.96
C TYR A 136 1.33 -4.43 -3.79
N ASN A 137 1.97 -4.48 -4.97
CA ASN A 137 2.33 -3.34 -5.83
C ASN A 137 3.06 -2.20 -5.08
N GLY A 138 3.72 -2.50 -3.96
CA GLY A 138 4.34 -1.49 -3.11
C GLY A 138 3.35 -0.60 -2.36
N LYS A 139 2.06 -0.96 -2.33
CA LYS A 139 1.02 -0.17 -1.66
C LYS A 139 0.93 -0.47 -0.17
N GLU A 140 0.53 0.54 0.58
CA GLU A 140 0.30 0.43 2.02
C GLU A 140 -0.92 -0.45 2.30
N LEU A 141 -0.74 -1.50 3.09
CA LEU A 141 -1.83 -2.33 3.61
C LEU A 141 -2.30 -1.81 4.96
N ASP A 142 -3.51 -1.28 5.03
CA ASP A 142 -4.15 -0.90 6.28
C ASP A 142 -4.81 -2.12 6.92
N LYS A 143 -4.26 -2.56 8.05
CA LYS A 143 -4.78 -3.69 8.85
C LYS A 143 -5.57 -3.25 10.08
N MET A 144 -5.56 -1.96 10.39
CA MET A 144 -6.18 -1.47 11.62
C MET A 144 -7.69 -1.74 11.60
N HIS A 145 -8.18 -2.17 12.73
CA HIS A 145 -9.58 -2.52 12.94
C HIS A 145 -10.16 -3.54 11.93
N GLY A 146 -9.28 -4.35 11.30
CA GLY A 146 -9.70 -5.39 10.35
C GLY A 146 -10.03 -4.89 8.95
N LEU A 147 -9.62 -3.68 8.56
CA LEU A 147 -9.84 -3.14 7.22
C LEU A 147 -9.23 -4.02 6.14
N ASN A 148 -7.94 -4.37 6.27
CA ASN A 148 -7.21 -5.23 5.33
C ASN A 148 -7.34 -4.77 3.87
N THR A 149 -7.23 -3.47 3.62
CA THR A 149 -7.30 -2.85 2.30
C THR A 149 -5.98 -2.19 1.94
N TYR A 150 -5.68 -2.14 0.63
CA TYR A 150 -4.53 -1.40 0.10
C TYR A 150 -4.94 0.01 -0.29
N ASP A 151 -4.16 0.99 0.13
CA ASP A 151 -4.36 2.38 -0.23
C ASP A 151 -3.65 2.70 -1.55
N TYR A 152 -4.44 3.02 -2.59
CA TYR A 152 -3.93 3.44 -3.89
C TYR A 152 -4.06 4.96 -4.12
N GLY A 153 -4.47 5.72 -3.10
CA GLY A 153 -4.70 7.16 -3.18
C GLY A 153 -6.14 7.51 -3.56
N ALA A 154 -6.53 7.34 -4.81
CA ALA A 154 -7.89 7.65 -5.26
C ALA A 154 -8.93 6.67 -4.71
N ARG A 155 -8.56 5.40 -4.50
CA ARG A 155 -9.45 4.33 -4.02
C ARG A 155 -8.74 3.40 -3.05
N GLN A 156 -9.53 2.74 -2.20
CA GLN A 156 -9.07 1.62 -1.38
C GLN A 156 -9.37 0.30 -2.11
N TYR A 157 -8.39 -0.58 -2.16
CA TYR A 157 -8.48 -1.87 -2.82
C TYR A 157 -8.63 -3.00 -1.80
N ASN A 158 -9.66 -3.81 -1.93
CA ASN A 158 -9.83 -5.01 -1.11
C ASN A 158 -9.33 -6.25 -1.87
N PRO A 159 -8.20 -6.84 -1.46
CA PRO A 159 -7.58 -7.97 -2.17
C PRO A 159 -8.36 -9.29 -2.01
N VAL A 160 -9.20 -9.41 -0.98
CA VAL A 160 -10.00 -10.61 -0.73
C VAL A 160 -11.19 -10.69 -1.67
N THR A 161 -11.84 -9.55 -1.91
CA THR A 161 -12.96 -9.46 -2.86
C THR A 161 -12.51 -9.13 -4.28
N ALA A 162 -11.21 -8.81 -4.47
CA ALA A 162 -10.62 -8.40 -5.74
C ALA A 162 -11.30 -7.16 -6.37
N ARG A 163 -11.73 -6.21 -5.53
CA ARG A 163 -12.51 -5.05 -5.96
C ARG A 163 -12.08 -3.77 -5.26
N TRP A 164 -12.35 -2.66 -5.93
CA TRP A 164 -12.31 -1.33 -5.34
C TRP A 164 -13.48 -1.11 -4.39
N ASP A 165 -13.28 -0.28 -3.35
CA ASP A 165 -14.28 0.11 -2.35
C ASP A 165 -15.34 1.07 -2.92
N ARG A 166 -15.00 1.81 -3.97
CA ARG A 166 -15.84 2.83 -4.61
C ARG A 166 -15.71 2.81 -6.12
N MET A 167 -16.64 3.49 -6.78
CA MET A 167 -16.63 3.67 -8.23
C MET A 167 -15.37 4.38 -8.69
N ASP A 168 -14.88 3.96 -9.85
CA ASP A 168 -13.80 4.65 -10.56
C ASP A 168 -14.24 6.08 -10.93
N PRO A 169 -13.51 7.12 -10.52
CA PRO A 169 -13.81 8.49 -10.95
C PRO A 169 -13.80 8.67 -12.48
N LEU A 170 -13.09 7.79 -13.21
CA LEU A 170 -13.01 7.78 -14.66
C LEU A 170 -13.95 6.76 -15.31
N ALA A 171 -14.94 6.21 -14.60
CA ALA A 171 -15.84 5.15 -15.07
C ALA A 171 -16.54 5.49 -16.39
N GLU A 172 -16.85 6.77 -16.62
CA GLU A 172 -17.49 7.26 -17.85
C GLU A 172 -16.65 7.03 -19.12
N LYS A 173 -15.33 6.82 -18.99
CA LYS A 173 -14.44 6.52 -20.11
C LYS A 173 -14.46 5.04 -20.51
N TYR A 174 -15.06 4.16 -19.69
CA TYR A 174 -14.93 2.71 -19.82
C TYR A 174 -16.26 1.98 -19.58
N TYR A 175 -17.31 2.33 -20.32
CA TYR A 175 -18.67 1.81 -20.15
C TYR A 175 -18.81 0.28 -20.22
N SER A 176 -17.90 -0.40 -20.91
CA SER A 176 -17.93 -1.85 -21.07
C SER A 176 -17.40 -2.63 -19.86
N VAL A 177 -16.91 -1.94 -18.84
CA VAL A 177 -16.22 -2.56 -17.70
C VAL A 177 -16.85 -2.09 -16.40
N SER A 178 -17.00 -3.00 -15.42
CA SER A 178 -17.46 -2.62 -14.09
C SER A 178 -16.60 -1.52 -13.49
N PRO A 179 -17.19 -0.46 -12.90
CA PRO A 179 -16.44 0.63 -12.27
C PRO A 179 -15.68 0.20 -10.98
N TYR A 180 -15.94 -1.00 -10.47
CA TYR A 180 -15.30 -1.57 -9.29
C TYR A 180 -14.24 -2.62 -9.61
N VAL A 181 -14.00 -2.94 -10.88
CA VAL A 181 -13.05 -3.99 -11.27
C VAL A 181 -11.62 -3.51 -11.09
N TYR A 182 -10.78 -4.36 -10.49
CA TYR A 182 -9.34 -4.17 -10.41
C TYR A 182 -8.65 -4.77 -11.64
N CYS A 183 -7.79 -3.98 -12.30
CA CYS A 183 -6.95 -4.42 -13.42
C CYS A 183 -7.69 -5.24 -14.49
N LEU A 184 -8.94 -4.91 -14.84
CA LEU A 184 -9.79 -5.66 -15.78
C LEU A 184 -9.92 -7.16 -15.48
N GLY A 185 -9.71 -7.58 -14.22
CA GLY A 185 -9.68 -8.99 -13.84
C GLY A 185 -8.37 -9.72 -14.19
N ASN A 186 -7.34 -9.00 -14.62
CA ASN A 186 -6.03 -9.59 -14.96
C ASN A 186 -4.87 -8.88 -14.22
N PRO A 187 -4.75 -9.08 -12.89
CA PRO A 187 -3.76 -8.41 -12.06
C PRO A 187 -2.33 -8.94 -12.25
N VAL A 188 -2.17 -10.09 -12.93
CA VAL A 188 -0.84 -10.64 -13.26
C VAL A 188 -0.19 -9.87 -14.41
N LYS A 189 -1.01 -9.23 -15.24
CA LYS A 189 -0.58 -8.51 -16.44
C LYS A 189 -0.64 -6.99 -16.27
N PHE A 190 -1.58 -6.50 -15.48
CA PHE A 190 -1.86 -5.07 -15.31
C PHE A 190 -1.64 -4.63 -13.88
N VAL A 191 -1.22 -3.38 -13.72
CA VAL A 191 -1.12 -2.67 -12.44
C VAL A 191 -1.89 -1.35 -12.56
N ASP A 192 -2.63 -0.99 -11.53
CA ASP A 192 -3.21 0.34 -11.36
C ASP A 192 -2.34 1.06 -10.31
N GLU A 193 -1.77 2.22 -10.63
CA GLU A 193 -0.78 2.84 -9.73
C GLU A 193 -1.35 3.80 -8.71
N ASP A 194 -2.41 4.49 -9.06
CA ASP A 194 -3.00 5.56 -8.26
C ASP A 194 -4.47 5.31 -7.87
N GLY A 195 -4.99 4.15 -8.25
CA GLY A 195 -6.40 3.81 -8.05
C GLY A 195 -7.32 4.51 -9.05
N LEU A 196 -6.78 4.97 -10.16
CA LEU A 196 -7.47 5.46 -11.35
C LEU A 196 -7.06 4.58 -12.52
N LYS A 197 -7.92 4.40 -13.50
CA LYS A 197 -7.48 3.70 -14.71
C LYS A 197 -6.40 4.53 -15.38
N PRO A 198 -5.21 3.97 -15.62
CA PRO A 198 -4.10 4.73 -16.19
C PRO A 198 -4.48 5.29 -17.55
N THR A 199 -4.09 6.53 -17.83
CA THR A 199 -4.10 7.06 -19.19
C THR A 199 -3.07 6.32 -20.03
N GLU A 200 -3.23 6.30 -21.36
CA GLU A 200 -2.24 5.66 -22.26
C GLU A 200 -0.82 6.20 -22.04
N GLU A 201 -0.71 7.50 -21.79
CA GLU A 201 0.59 8.16 -21.55
C GLU A 201 1.22 7.73 -20.23
N GLU A 202 0.43 7.61 -19.16
CA GLU A 202 0.90 7.14 -17.87
C GLU A 202 1.29 5.67 -17.92
N ALA A 203 0.46 4.83 -18.53
CA ALA A 203 0.78 3.43 -18.77
C ALA A 203 2.09 3.26 -19.55
N ALA A 204 2.31 4.07 -20.60
CA ALA A 204 3.55 4.07 -21.36
C ALA A 204 4.76 4.48 -20.51
N ARG A 205 4.65 5.59 -19.76
CA ARG A 205 5.74 6.12 -18.94
C ARG A 205 6.21 5.11 -17.90
N ILE A 206 5.28 4.49 -17.21
CA ILE A 206 5.54 3.50 -16.18
C ILE A 206 6.18 2.25 -16.78
N ALA A 207 5.60 1.76 -17.85
CA ALA A 207 6.12 0.61 -18.57
C ALA A 207 7.56 0.83 -19.06
N HIS A 208 7.86 2.02 -19.59
CA HIS A 208 9.21 2.39 -20.02
C HIS A 208 10.20 2.49 -18.85
N HIS A 209 9.75 2.92 -17.68
CA HIS A 209 10.60 3.02 -16.49
C HIS A 209 11.00 1.65 -15.93
N VAL A 210 10.04 0.72 -15.86
CA VAL A 210 10.24 -0.59 -15.22
C VAL A 210 10.90 -1.62 -16.14
N TYR A 211 10.57 -1.62 -17.44
CA TYR A 211 10.99 -2.68 -18.37
C TYR A 211 11.91 -2.21 -19.50
N GLY A 212 12.17 -0.89 -19.60
CA GLY A 212 12.88 -0.29 -20.73
C GLY A 212 11.98 -0.14 -21.95
N LYS A 213 12.36 0.82 -22.83
CA LYS A 213 11.54 1.23 -23.99
C LYS A 213 11.21 0.10 -24.96
N ASP A 214 12.09 -0.90 -25.07
CA ASP A 214 12.01 -1.94 -26.09
C ASP A 214 11.17 -3.16 -25.68
N LYS A 215 10.65 -3.18 -24.45
CA LYS A 215 9.93 -4.34 -23.90
C LYS A 215 8.46 -4.10 -23.59
N VAL A 216 7.93 -2.97 -24.00
CA VAL A 216 6.56 -2.58 -23.61
C VAL A 216 5.73 -2.26 -24.84
N GLU A 217 4.61 -2.94 -24.96
CA GLU A 217 3.59 -2.69 -25.97
C GLU A 217 2.28 -2.28 -25.28
N LEU A 218 1.66 -1.19 -25.77
CA LEU A 218 0.38 -0.72 -25.25
C LEU A 218 -0.74 -1.31 -26.09
N ILE A 219 -1.64 -2.03 -25.45
CA ILE A 219 -2.84 -2.59 -26.10
C ILE A 219 -4.07 -1.99 -25.43
N GLY A 220 -4.80 -1.16 -26.17
CA GLY A 220 -6.09 -0.60 -25.75
C GLY A 220 -6.03 0.26 -24.49
N GLY A 221 -4.96 1.04 -24.30
CA GLY A 221 -4.77 1.94 -23.17
C GLY A 221 -4.30 1.25 -21.88
N TRP A 222 -3.84 0.01 -21.98
CA TRP A 222 -3.32 -0.76 -20.84
C TRP A 222 -1.88 -1.17 -21.04
N ARG A 223 -1.13 -1.12 -19.93
CA ARG A 223 0.25 -1.59 -19.91
C ARG A 223 0.30 -3.11 -20.01
N VAL A 224 1.02 -3.61 -20.99
CA VAL A 224 1.33 -5.02 -21.16
C VAL A 224 2.83 -5.22 -21.09
N SER A 225 3.31 -6.03 -20.17
CA SER A 225 4.70 -6.47 -20.19
C SER A 225 4.82 -7.71 -21.09
N ASN A 226 5.59 -7.61 -22.17
CA ASN A 226 5.99 -8.78 -22.93
C ASN A 226 7.06 -9.54 -22.13
N LEU A 227 6.64 -10.38 -21.22
CA LEU A 227 7.50 -11.40 -20.63
C LEU A 227 7.64 -12.53 -21.65
N HIS A 228 8.71 -12.54 -22.40
CA HIS A 228 9.23 -13.78 -22.96
C HIS A 228 9.83 -14.54 -21.78
N ILE A 229 9.17 -15.58 -21.36
CA ILE A 229 9.72 -16.62 -20.50
C ILE A 229 10.47 -17.53 -21.47
N ASP A 230 11.80 -17.43 -21.49
CA ASP A 230 12.66 -18.44 -22.06
C ASP A 230 12.77 -19.65 -21.09
#